data_f2a1c3895dc5ee2bd0a2790c8b4669d8
#
_entry.id   f2a1c3895dc5ee2bd0a2790c8b4669d8
#
_cell.length_a   1.000
_cell.length_b   1.000
_cell.length_c   1.000
_cell.angle_alpha   90.00
_cell.angle_beta   90.00
_cell.angle_gamma   90.00
#
_symmetry.space_group_name_H-M   'P 1'
#
loop_
_entity.id
_entity.type
_entity.pdbx_description
1 polymer ?
#
loop_
_entity_poly.entity_id
_entity_poly.type
_entity_poly.pdbx_seq_one_letter_code
_entity_poly.pdbx_strand_id
1 'polypeptide(L)'
;MAEVRNRRWTELAERDREQLRLLLVDALALAAAGTASRDARRVLAGLRAVSGGEVRVPWTELRLAAPAAVAATSTLIHAWDFDDTHDEAVVHTASVVVPTVLAAAATAGAPGASVADGLVTGVHLLSRLARVTGPRPGVIRTAGLGSLAAAAAAATVWGLPDDTVEQAVALALGAALAPGTRQAVVDGSVAKRIQPGLSAQFGITAAALAAEGVEGPSGWLSGDFGIAPGSDMSWDDLFSGDFEGRWVALKPYPACRYTHAALAAAENLRAQYPRWSEVEQVRVHVPRGSAYSLVARPYQDRGAPLVDAQFSIPWQLAALWVTGRYDLTTLHGDDLGSPEIAAATARIVVEQDLPESSVMSGARVEVRTTDGSFSVAEAPMPGADGTTWQVLARKVDSCLRVASHDDPARAAAEIRQLADRLPELDPSALAAALGRCTAALRP
;
A
#
# COMPACT_ATOMS: atom_id res chain seq x y z
N MET A 1 15.91 19.18 -5.00
CA MET A 1 16.14 17.79 -4.48
C MET A 1 16.96 17.75 -3.19
N ALA A 2 17.96 18.60 -3.00
CA ALA A 2 18.73 18.65 -1.75
C ALA A 2 17.82 18.72 -0.51
N GLU A 3 16.78 19.54 -0.51
CA GLU A 3 15.84 19.68 0.61
C GLU A 3 15.00 18.43 0.89
N VAL A 4 14.67 17.63 -0.13
CA VAL A 4 14.00 16.33 0.04
C VAL A 4 14.96 15.30 0.65
N ARG A 5 16.26 15.34 0.28
CA ARG A 5 17.31 14.45 0.80
C ARG A 5 17.93 14.89 2.11
N ASN A 6 17.76 16.16 2.51
CA ASN A 6 18.27 16.65 3.80
C ASN A 6 17.58 16.00 5.01
N ARG A 7 16.64 15.06 4.77
CA ARG A 7 16.02 14.25 5.80
C ARG A 7 16.64 12.86 5.80
N ARG A 8 17.69 12.69 6.60
CA ARG A 8 18.31 11.38 6.81
C ARG A 8 17.62 10.64 7.96
N TRP A 9 17.74 9.33 7.96
CA TRP A 9 17.25 8.49 9.05
C TRP A 9 17.70 8.98 10.43
N THR A 10 18.96 9.39 10.56
CA THR A 10 19.54 9.88 11.82
C THR A 10 18.96 11.20 12.31
N GLU A 11 18.33 11.98 11.44
CA GLU A 11 17.75 13.28 11.74
C GLU A 11 16.26 13.19 12.10
N LEU A 12 15.62 12.04 11.83
CA LEU A 12 14.24 11.82 12.19
C LEU A 12 14.05 11.68 13.70
N ALA A 13 12.91 12.12 14.21
CA ALA A 13 12.46 11.78 15.55
C ALA A 13 12.27 10.26 15.70
N GLU A 14 12.43 9.73 16.92
CA GLU A 14 12.28 8.28 17.16
C GLU A 14 10.90 7.75 16.74
N ARG A 15 9.84 8.53 16.96
CA ARG A 15 8.51 8.20 16.51
C ARG A 15 8.43 7.96 14.99
N ASP A 16 9.11 8.81 14.21
CA ASP A 16 9.11 8.73 12.74
C ASP A 16 9.94 7.53 12.26
N ARG A 17 11.06 7.26 12.94
CA ARG A 17 11.86 6.06 12.69
C ARG A 17 11.09 4.77 13.02
N GLU A 18 10.37 4.75 14.13
CA GLU A 18 9.54 3.60 14.49
C GLU A 18 8.43 3.38 13.46
N GLN A 19 7.80 4.43 12.97
CA GLN A 19 6.80 4.32 11.91
C GLN A 19 7.37 3.67 10.64
N LEU A 20 8.59 4.03 10.23
CA LEU A 20 9.26 3.41 9.08
C LEU A 20 9.69 1.95 9.35
N ARG A 21 10.09 1.61 10.59
CA ARG A 21 10.35 0.21 10.97
C ARG A 21 9.08 -0.63 10.84
N LEU A 22 7.97 -0.13 11.37
CA LEU A 22 6.67 -0.81 11.28
C LEU A 22 6.19 -0.94 9.83
N LEU A 23 6.41 0.08 9.00
CA LEU A 23 6.11 0.05 7.57
C LEU A 23 6.91 -1.05 6.83
N LEU A 24 8.20 -1.18 7.13
CA LEU A 24 9.06 -2.23 6.56
C LEU A 24 8.60 -3.63 7.00
N VAL A 25 8.29 -3.78 8.29
CA VAL A 25 7.76 -5.05 8.82
C VAL A 25 6.46 -5.43 8.15
N ASP A 26 5.52 -4.49 8.03
CA ASP A 26 4.25 -4.69 7.37
C ASP A 26 4.43 -5.12 5.91
N ALA A 27 5.27 -4.41 5.17
CA ALA A 27 5.55 -4.71 3.77
C ALA A 27 6.14 -6.12 3.57
N LEU A 28 7.10 -6.53 4.41
CA LEU A 28 7.70 -7.88 4.33
C LEU A 28 6.69 -8.98 4.66
N ALA A 29 5.83 -8.77 5.67
CA ALA A 29 4.77 -9.72 6.00
C ALA A 29 3.71 -9.81 4.90
N LEU A 30 3.33 -8.67 4.32
CA LEU A 30 2.40 -8.64 3.19
C LEU A 30 2.97 -9.30 1.95
N ALA A 31 4.27 -9.15 1.68
CA ALA A 31 4.93 -9.87 0.60
C ALA A 31 4.84 -11.40 0.80
N ALA A 32 4.96 -11.90 2.04
CA ALA A 32 4.72 -13.31 2.35
C ALA A 32 3.27 -13.71 2.01
N ALA A 33 2.28 -13.00 2.54
CA ALA A 33 0.87 -13.27 2.24
C ALA A 33 0.57 -13.20 0.74
N GLY A 34 1.24 -12.31 0.01
CA GLY A 34 1.12 -12.15 -1.44
C GLY A 34 1.46 -13.41 -2.23
N THR A 35 2.35 -14.28 -1.71
CA THR A 35 2.67 -15.56 -2.35
C THR A 35 1.49 -16.52 -2.42
N ALA A 36 0.53 -16.40 -1.52
CA ALA A 36 -0.73 -17.16 -1.54
C ALA A 36 -1.73 -16.63 -2.58
N SER A 37 -1.55 -15.40 -3.07
CA SER A 37 -2.44 -14.83 -4.09
C SER A 37 -2.24 -15.50 -5.45
N ARG A 38 -3.32 -16.05 -6.01
CA ARG A 38 -3.32 -16.65 -7.36
C ARG A 38 -2.88 -15.65 -8.42
N ASP A 39 -3.36 -14.42 -8.31
CA ASP A 39 -3.09 -13.39 -9.31
C ASP A 39 -1.66 -12.87 -9.22
N ALA A 40 -1.12 -12.70 -7.99
CA ALA A 40 0.28 -12.37 -7.82
C ALA A 40 1.21 -13.44 -8.42
N ARG A 41 0.91 -14.73 -8.20
CA ARG A 41 1.68 -15.83 -8.83
C ARG A 41 1.67 -15.77 -10.35
N ARG A 42 0.54 -15.40 -10.97
CA ARG A 42 0.46 -15.20 -12.45
C ARG A 42 1.35 -14.05 -12.91
N VAL A 43 1.35 -12.94 -12.18
CA VAL A 43 2.22 -11.79 -12.47
C VAL A 43 3.69 -12.18 -12.37
N LEU A 44 4.09 -12.87 -11.30
CA LEU A 44 5.46 -13.35 -11.13
C LEU A 44 5.88 -14.29 -12.27
N ALA A 45 5.00 -15.19 -12.70
CA ALA A 45 5.26 -16.09 -13.83
C ALA A 45 5.48 -15.30 -15.13
N GLY A 46 4.66 -14.26 -15.38
CA GLY A 46 4.83 -13.37 -16.53
C GLY A 46 6.16 -12.60 -16.51
N LEU A 47 6.52 -12.04 -15.34
CA LEU A 47 7.81 -11.33 -15.18
C LEU A 47 9.00 -12.28 -15.37
N ARG A 48 8.92 -13.51 -14.84
CA ARG A 48 9.94 -14.54 -15.03
C ARG A 48 10.13 -14.90 -16.50
N ALA A 49 9.07 -14.91 -17.30
CA ALA A 49 9.15 -15.27 -18.72
C ALA A 49 9.95 -14.25 -19.56
N VAL A 50 10.03 -12.99 -19.10
CA VAL A 50 10.67 -11.89 -19.85
C VAL A 50 11.91 -11.32 -19.16
N SER A 51 12.26 -11.79 -17.97
CA SER A 51 13.39 -11.27 -17.19
C SER A 51 14.06 -12.38 -16.37
N GLY A 52 15.39 -12.39 -16.38
CA GLY A 52 16.25 -13.11 -15.46
C GLY A 52 17.21 -12.15 -14.78
N GLY A 53 17.90 -12.58 -13.72
CA GLY A 53 18.87 -11.74 -13.00
C GLY A 53 19.23 -12.29 -11.63
N GLU A 54 19.86 -11.46 -10.79
CA GLU A 54 20.43 -11.88 -9.51
C GLU A 54 19.63 -11.37 -8.29
N VAL A 55 18.73 -10.41 -8.47
CA VAL A 55 17.95 -9.84 -7.35
C VAL A 55 16.86 -10.82 -6.95
N ARG A 56 16.93 -11.28 -5.70
CA ARG A 56 15.95 -12.20 -5.14
C ARG A 56 14.62 -11.49 -4.87
N VAL A 57 13.53 -12.12 -5.28
CA VAL A 57 12.18 -11.72 -4.86
C VAL A 57 11.90 -12.34 -3.50
N PRO A 58 11.62 -11.55 -2.44
CA PRO A 58 11.35 -12.05 -1.10
C PRO A 58 10.31 -13.18 -1.07
N TRP A 59 10.48 -14.16 -0.18
CA TRP A 59 9.59 -15.31 0.03
C TRP A 59 9.48 -16.29 -1.16
N THR A 60 10.34 -16.15 -2.16
CA THR A 60 10.34 -17.00 -3.35
C THR A 60 11.76 -17.45 -3.70
N GLU A 61 11.88 -18.44 -4.59
CA GLU A 61 13.16 -18.82 -5.23
C GLU A 61 13.46 -17.97 -6.48
N LEU A 62 12.58 -17.03 -6.80
CA LEU A 62 12.69 -16.25 -8.03
C LEU A 62 13.81 -15.21 -7.92
N ARG A 63 14.65 -15.16 -8.96
CA ARG A 63 15.68 -14.13 -9.15
C ARG A 63 15.46 -13.44 -10.49
N LEU A 64 15.43 -12.11 -10.46
CA LEU A 64 15.11 -11.27 -11.60
C LEU A 64 16.13 -10.12 -11.73
N ALA A 65 16.17 -9.46 -12.87
CA ALA A 65 16.81 -8.14 -12.97
C ALA A 65 16.11 -7.16 -12.02
N ALA A 66 16.85 -6.18 -11.48
CA ALA A 66 16.34 -5.29 -10.44
C ALA A 66 14.98 -4.65 -10.76
N PRO A 67 14.74 -4.09 -11.96
CA PRO A 67 13.43 -3.52 -12.28
C PRO A 67 12.29 -4.54 -12.20
N ALA A 68 12.48 -5.75 -12.71
CA ALA A 68 11.46 -6.80 -12.64
C ALA A 68 11.28 -7.36 -11.21
N ALA A 69 12.34 -7.42 -10.40
CA ALA A 69 12.27 -7.79 -8.99
C ALA A 69 11.48 -6.75 -8.17
N VAL A 70 11.63 -5.47 -8.48
CA VAL A 70 10.81 -4.37 -7.91
C VAL A 70 9.34 -4.60 -8.23
N ALA A 71 9.00 -4.83 -9.50
CA ALA A 71 7.61 -5.07 -9.91
C ALA A 71 7.01 -6.32 -9.25
N ALA A 72 7.77 -7.41 -9.17
CA ALA A 72 7.35 -8.65 -8.52
C ALA A 72 7.10 -8.45 -7.02
N THR A 73 8.07 -7.87 -6.29
CA THR A 73 7.96 -7.64 -4.85
C THR A 73 6.82 -6.66 -4.52
N SER A 74 6.67 -5.59 -5.30
CA SER A 74 5.55 -4.66 -5.19
C SER A 74 4.20 -5.36 -5.35
N THR A 75 4.08 -6.23 -6.35
CA THR A 75 2.85 -7.01 -6.58
C THR A 75 2.52 -7.92 -5.39
N LEU A 76 3.53 -8.56 -4.78
CA LEU A 76 3.32 -9.35 -3.57
C LEU A 76 2.82 -8.48 -2.40
N ILE A 77 3.44 -7.33 -2.16
CA ILE A 77 3.04 -6.40 -1.08
C ILE A 77 1.60 -5.91 -1.29
N HIS A 78 1.23 -5.56 -2.53
CA HIS A 78 -0.07 -4.96 -2.87
C HIS A 78 -1.18 -5.97 -3.19
N ALA A 79 -0.88 -7.29 -3.16
CA ALA A 79 -1.78 -8.36 -3.59
C ALA A 79 -3.15 -8.36 -2.88
N TRP A 80 -3.16 -8.03 -1.59
CA TRP A 80 -4.34 -8.10 -0.73
C TRP A 80 -4.98 -6.75 -0.42
N ASP A 81 -4.53 -5.65 -1.04
CA ASP A 81 -4.97 -4.27 -0.70
C ASP A 81 -4.87 -3.96 0.81
N PHE A 82 -3.86 -4.50 1.43
CA PHE A 82 -3.69 -4.46 2.88
C PHE A 82 -2.45 -3.65 3.30
N ASP A 83 -1.67 -3.16 2.34
CA ASP A 83 -0.54 -2.28 2.53
C ASP A 83 -0.96 -0.90 3.05
N ASP A 84 0.00 -0.14 3.51
CA ASP A 84 -0.14 1.19 4.10
C ASP A 84 -0.98 2.16 3.26
N THR A 85 -1.38 3.24 3.88
CA THR A 85 -1.99 4.39 3.18
C THR A 85 -1.67 5.69 3.89
N HIS A 86 -1.28 6.71 3.13
CA HIS A 86 -1.32 8.07 3.61
C HIS A 86 -2.72 8.65 3.31
N ASP A 87 -3.52 8.90 4.35
CA ASP A 87 -4.97 9.15 4.19
C ASP A 87 -5.27 10.46 3.45
N GLU A 88 -4.49 11.53 3.64
CA GLU A 88 -4.65 12.79 2.92
C GLU A 88 -4.05 12.74 1.50
N ALA A 89 -2.87 12.15 1.36
CA ALA A 89 -2.21 12.01 0.06
C ALA A 89 -2.87 10.96 -0.84
N VAL A 90 -3.61 10.02 -0.25
CA VAL A 90 -4.27 8.88 -0.93
C VAL A 90 -3.27 8.08 -1.76
N VAL A 91 -2.18 7.66 -1.12
CA VAL A 91 -1.11 6.84 -1.73
C VAL A 91 -0.73 5.69 -0.82
N HIS A 92 -0.25 4.60 -1.44
CA HIS A 92 0.36 3.46 -0.79
C HIS A 92 1.88 3.57 -0.98
N THR A 93 2.62 3.81 0.10
CA THR A 93 4.06 4.10 -0.02
C THR A 93 4.91 2.84 -0.03
N ALA A 94 4.55 1.84 0.79
CA ALA A 94 5.34 0.63 0.94
C ALA A 94 5.46 -0.18 -0.35
N SER A 95 4.37 -0.33 -1.11
CA SER A 95 4.37 -1.09 -2.37
C SER A 95 5.24 -0.48 -3.48
N VAL A 96 5.64 0.79 -3.34
CA VAL A 96 6.57 1.48 -4.24
C VAL A 96 7.98 1.49 -3.68
N VAL A 97 8.12 1.96 -2.44
CA VAL A 97 9.44 2.32 -1.88
C VAL A 97 10.20 1.09 -1.36
N VAL A 98 9.53 0.20 -0.62
CA VAL A 98 10.20 -0.97 -0.03
C VAL A 98 10.84 -1.87 -1.09
N PRO A 99 10.12 -2.32 -2.16
CA PRO A 99 10.74 -3.14 -3.21
C PRO A 99 11.90 -2.42 -3.89
N THR A 100 11.80 -1.11 -4.08
CA THR A 100 12.83 -0.30 -4.73
C THR A 100 14.12 -0.26 -3.91
N VAL A 101 14.04 0.08 -2.62
CA VAL A 101 15.25 0.19 -1.79
C VAL A 101 15.91 -1.17 -1.55
N LEU A 102 15.14 -2.26 -1.44
CA LEU A 102 15.68 -3.60 -1.32
C LEU A 102 16.41 -4.06 -2.60
N ALA A 103 15.83 -3.80 -3.77
CA ALA A 103 16.45 -4.12 -5.04
C ALA A 103 17.68 -3.24 -5.31
N ALA A 104 17.62 -1.96 -5.00
CA ALA A 104 18.75 -1.05 -5.11
C ALA A 104 19.91 -1.45 -4.20
N ALA A 105 19.62 -1.87 -2.97
CA ALA A 105 20.66 -2.37 -2.05
C ALA A 105 21.29 -3.67 -2.55
N ALA A 106 20.48 -4.58 -3.08
CA ALA A 106 20.98 -5.86 -3.62
C ALA A 106 21.90 -5.66 -4.83
N THR A 107 21.62 -4.68 -5.71
CA THR A 107 22.44 -4.39 -6.89
C THR A 107 23.75 -3.69 -6.58
N ALA A 108 23.77 -2.80 -5.59
CA ALA A 108 24.95 -2.01 -5.24
C ALA A 108 25.77 -2.59 -4.07
N GLY A 109 25.28 -3.62 -3.41
CA GLY A 109 25.86 -4.08 -2.15
C GLY A 109 25.83 -2.97 -1.09
N ALA A 110 24.70 -2.25 -0.99
CA ALA A 110 24.59 -1.09 -0.10
C ALA A 110 24.30 -1.51 1.35
N PRO A 111 24.80 -0.75 2.36
CA PRO A 111 24.52 -1.02 3.76
C PRO A 111 23.10 -0.64 4.15
N GLY A 112 22.62 -1.16 5.28
CA GLY A 112 21.30 -0.87 5.81
C GLY A 112 21.03 0.60 6.10
N ALA A 113 22.05 1.39 6.43
CA ALA A 113 21.93 2.85 6.57
C ALA A 113 21.47 3.52 5.28
N SER A 114 22.01 3.11 4.13
CA SER A 114 21.56 3.63 2.82
C SER A 114 20.13 3.21 2.50
N VAL A 115 19.73 2.00 2.86
CA VAL A 115 18.34 1.52 2.73
C VAL A 115 17.39 2.37 3.59
N ALA A 116 17.80 2.66 4.84
CA ALA A 116 17.02 3.50 5.74
C ALA A 116 16.85 4.94 5.19
N ASP A 117 17.90 5.54 4.66
CA ASP A 117 17.83 6.87 4.02
C ASP A 117 16.95 6.82 2.75
N GLY A 118 17.04 5.76 1.94
CA GLY A 118 16.17 5.54 0.78
C GLY A 118 14.69 5.41 1.15
N LEU A 119 14.38 4.73 2.26
CA LEU A 119 13.01 4.67 2.81
C LEU A 119 12.51 6.06 3.18
N VAL A 120 13.32 6.86 3.91
CA VAL A 120 12.97 8.24 4.27
C VAL A 120 12.67 9.05 3.02
N THR A 121 13.57 9.06 2.05
CA THR A 121 13.45 9.84 0.83
C THR A 121 12.20 9.43 0.02
N GLY A 122 12.02 8.14 -0.23
CA GLY A 122 10.93 7.64 -1.07
C GLY A 122 9.55 7.85 -0.44
N VAL A 123 9.39 7.52 0.85
CA VAL A 123 8.11 7.69 1.56
C VAL A 123 7.75 9.17 1.66
N HIS A 124 8.71 10.03 2.01
CA HIS A 124 8.48 11.47 2.08
C HIS A 124 8.08 12.06 0.73
N LEU A 125 8.87 11.77 -0.31
CA LEU A 125 8.65 12.35 -1.64
C LEU A 125 7.32 11.90 -2.24
N LEU A 126 6.97 10.60 -2.17
CA LEU A 126 5.70 10.10 -2.71
C LEU A 126 4.51 10.77 -2.03
N SER A 127 4.53 10.84 -0.70
CA SER A 127 3.46 11.45 0.09
C SER A 127 3.33 12.95 -0.20
N ARG A 128 4.45 13.65 -0.25
CA ARG A 128 4.49 15.11 -0.52
C ARG A 128 4.03 15.44 -1.93
N LEU A 129 4.56 14.74 -2.95
CA LEU A 129 4.12 14.93 -4.34
C LEU A 129 2.62 14.69 -4.48
N ALA A 130 2.09 13.65 -3.85
CA ALA A 130 0.67 13.34 -3.94
C ALA A 130 -0.23 14.38 -3.26
N ARG A 131 0.23 14.98 -2.16
CA ARG A 131 -0.47 16.11 -1.53
C ARG A 131 -0.43 17.37 -2.40
N VAL A 132 0.76 17.75 -2.87
CA VAL A 132 0.97 18.97 -3.66
C VAL A 132 0.25 18.88 -5.01
N THR A 133 0.28 17.74 -5.69
CA THR A 133 -0.39 17.58 -6.99
C THR A 133 -1.90 17.39 -6.87
N GLY A 134 -2.38 16.92 -5.72
CA GLY A 134 -3.79 16.63 -5.51
C GLY A 134 -4.37 15.52 -6.40
N PRO A 135 -5.69 15.32 -6.37
CA PRO A 135 -6.35 14.34 -7.22
C PRO A 135 -6.36 14.79 -8.69
N ARG A 136 -6.12 13.81 -9.59
CA ARG A 136 -6.21 14.01 -11.05
C ARG A 136 -7.19 13.02 -11.68
N PRO A 137 -8.02 13.48 -12.63
CA PRO A 137 -8.96 12.61 -13.33
C PRO A 137 -8.24 11.42 -13.98
N GLY A 138 -8.76 10.21 -13.76
CA GLY A 138 -8.23 8.99 -14.37
C GLY A 138 -6.94 8.45 -13.76
N VAL A 139 -6.32 9.11 -12.78
CA VAL A 139 -5.04 8.74 -12.19
C VAL A 139 -5.21 8.17 -10.80
N ILE A 140 -4.60 6.99 -10.54
CA ILE A 140 -4.31 6.49 -9.20
C ILE A 140 -2.97 7.08 -8.77
N ARG A 141 -2.96 7.93 -7.74
CA ARG A 141 -1.77 8.71 -7.34
C ARG A 141 -0.55 7.84 -7.05
N THR A 142 -0.72 6.68 -6.40
CA THR A 142 0.37 5.73 -6.17
C THR A 142 1.08 5.31 -7.46
N ALA A 143 0.29 4.89 -8.46
CA ALA A 143 0.83 4.50 -9.77
C ALA A 143 1.35 5.71 -10.56
N GLY A 144 0.67 6.86 -10.44
CA GLY A 144 1.00 8.06 -11.19
C GLY A 144 2.26 8.79 -10.72
N LEU A 145 2.64 8.66 -9.46
CA LEU A 145 3.79 9.36 -8.87
C LEU A 145 4.87 8.41 -8.35
N GLY A 146 4.58 7.11 -8.34
CA GLY A 146 5.48 6.10 -7.78
C GLY A 146 6.85 6.05 -8.47
N SER A 147 6.90 6.29 -9.79
CA SER A 147 8.16 6.30 -10.54
C SER A 147 9.14 7.37 -10.04
N LEU A 148 8.64 8.56 -9.72
CA LEU A 148 9.44 9.67 -9.20
C LEU A 148 10.04 9.34 -7.83
N ALA A 149 9.20 8.82 -6.93
CA ALA A 149 9.63 8.44 -5.59
C ALA A 149 10.60 7.25 -5.61
N ALA A 150 10.35 6.26 -6.46
CA ALA A 150 11.24 5.12 -6.65
C ALA A 150 12.59 5.54 -7.21
N ALA A 151 12.63 6.48 -8.17
CA ALA A 151 13.88 7.01 -8.72
C ALA A 151 14.71 7.70 -7.63
N ALA A 152 14.10 8.58 -6.83
CA ALA A 152 14.78 9.25 -5.73
C ALA A 152 15.27 8.25 -4.66
N ALA A 153 14.43 7.26 -4.30
CA ALA A 153 14.78 6.25 -3.31
C ALA A 153 15.97 5.38 -3.76
N ALA A 154 15.95 4.89 -5.01
CA ALA A 154 17.05 4.08 -5.56
C ALA A 154 18.34 4.88 -5.66
N ALA A 155 18.28 6.10 -6.19
CA ALA A 155 19.43 7.00 -6.29
C ALA A 155 20.02 7.34 -4.92
N THR A 156 19.18 7.48 -3.89
CA THR A 156 19.62 7.69 -2.51
C THR A 156 20.34 6.45 -1.95
N VAL A 157 19.80 5.25 -2.16
CA VAL A 157 20.45 3.98 -1.75
C VAL A 157 21.82 3.83 -2.40
N TRP A 158 21.96 4.23 -3.66
CA TRP A 158 23.22 4.19 -4.42
C TRP A 158 24.19 5.32 -4.06
N GLY A 159 23.79 6.26 -3.18
CA GLY A 159 24.63 7.37 -2.74
C GLY A 159 24.93 8.38 -3.84
N LEU A 160 24.07 8.50 -4.86
CA LEU A 160 24.28 9.42 -5.96
C LEU A 160 24.22 10.89 -5.49
N PRO A 161 24.96 11.82 -6.14
CA PRO A 161 24.91 13.25 -5.85
C PRO A 161 23.50 13.83 -6.04
N ASP A 162 23.21 14.96 -5.39
CA ASP A 162 21.88 15.59 -5.39
C ASP A 162 21.37 15.99 -6.78
N ASP A 163 22.27 16.47 -7.64
CA ASP A 163 21.98 16.79 -9.04
C ASP A 163 21.63 15.53 -9.84
N THR A 164 22.36 14.44 -9.64
CA THR A 164 22.06 13.15 -10.26
C THR A 164 20.73 12.56 -9.76
N VAL A 165 20.40 12.71 -8.47
CA VAL A 165 19.07 12.32 -7.94
C VAL A 165 17.98 13.14 -8.63
N GLU A 166 18.19 14.43 -8.86
CA GLU A 166 17.23 15.26 -9.59
C GLU A 166 17.07 14.79 -11.04
N GLN A 167 18.15 14.43 -11.74
CA GLN A 167 18.08 13.84 -13.08
C GLN A 167 17.29 12.52 -13.07
N ALA A 168 17.48 11.66 -12.07
CA ALA A 168 16.74 10.42 -11.93
C ALA A 168 15.23 10.66 -11.80
N VAL A 169 14.83 11.62 -10.97
CA VAL A 169 13.42 12.03 -10.81
C VAL A 169 12.88 12.64 -12.10
N ALA A 170 13.64 13.52 -12.74
CA ALA A 170 13.24 14.14 -14.00
C ALA A 170 13.03 13.11 -15.14
N LEU A 171 13.92 12.11 -15.25
CA LEU A 171 13.75 11.00 -16.18
C LEU A 171 12.50 10.17 -15.89
N ALA A 172 12.20 9.96 -14.60
CA ALA A 172 11.03 9.18 -14.18
C ALA A 172 9.68 9.84 -14.51
N LEU A 173 9.68 11.12 -14.89
CA LEU A 173 8.48 11.83 -15.39
C LEU A 173 7.85 11.13 -16.59
N GLY A 174 8.63 10.48 -17.44
CA GLY A 174 8.14 9.76 -18.63
C GLY A 174 7.13 8.65 -18.34
N ALA A 175 7.07 8.14 -17.08
CA ALA A 175 6.07 7.18 -16.65
C ALA A 175 5.09 7.75 -15.63
N ALA A 176 5.21 9.05 -15.28
CA ALA A 176 4.37 9.68 -14.28
C ALA A 176 3.00 10.06 -14.84
N LEU A 177 2.01 10.14 -13.94
CA LEU A 177 0.66 10.66 -14.20
C LEU A 177 -0.06 10.02 -15.39
N ALA A 178 0.26 8.76 -15.74
CA ALA A 178 -0.40 8.05 -16.84
C ALA A 178 -1.93 8.02 -16.63
N PRO A 179 -2.72 8.59 -17.54
CA PRO A 179 -4.18 8.52 -17.47
C PRO A 179 -4.64 7.07 -17.67
N GLY A 180 -5.80 6.74 -17.11
CA GLY A 180 -6.39 5.40 -17.23
C GLY A 180 -6.01 4.42 -16.12
N THR A 181 -5.06 4.74 -15.23
CA THR A 181 -4.73 3.85 -14.11
C THR A 181 -5.93 3.59 -13.19
N ARG A 182 -6.86 4.55 -13.07
CA ARG A 182 -8.10 4.41 -12.30
C ARG A 182 -9.09 3.42 -12.93
N GLN A 183 -9.02 3.17 -14.24
CA GLN A 183 -9.92 2.23 -14.90
C GLN A 183 -9.81 0.82 -14.33
N ALA A 184 -8.62 0.41 -13.90
CA ALA A 184 -8.43 -0.89 -13.24
C ALA A 184 -9.29 -1.07 -11.98
N VAL A 185 -9.52 0.00 -11.22
CA VAL A 185 -10.41 -0.04 -10.03
C VAL A 185 -11.88 -0.02 -10.45
N VAL A 186 -12.22 0.79 -11.45
CA VAL A 186 -13.59 0.90 -11.96
C VAL A 186 -14.07 -0.46 -12.49
N ASP A 187 -13.20 -1.17 -13.22
CA ASP A 187 -13.52 -2.47 -13.82
C ASP A 187 -13.34 -3.66 -12.85
N GLY A 188 -12.80 -3.45 -11.65
CA GLY A 188 -12.45 -4.54 -10.73
C GLY A 188 -11.29 -5.39 -11.24
N SER A 189 -10.32 -4.79 -11.94
CA SER A 189 -9.23 -5.51 -12.59
C SER A 189 -8.06 -5.78 -11.63
N VAL A 190 -7.44 -6.95 -11.80
CA VAL A 190 -6.15 -7.32 -11.17
C VAL A 190 -5.03 -6.31 -11.52
N ALA A 191 -5.14 -5.59 -12.62
CA ALA A 191 -4.18 -4.55 -13.01
C ALA A 191 -3.89 -3.54 -11.89
N LYS A 192 -4.87 -3.25 -11.01
CA LYS A 192 -4.66 -2.41 -9.83
C LYS A 192 -3.51 -2.91 -8.97
N ARG A 193 -3.31 -4.24 -8.86
CA ARG A 193 -2.30 -4.86 -7.99
C ARG A 193 -0.87 -4.73 -8.53
N ILE A 194 -0.72 -4.51 -9.83
CA ILE A 194 0.60 -4.44 -10.49
C ILE A 194 1.03 -3.00 -10.79
N GLN A 195 0.11 -2.06 -10.84
CA GLN A 195 0.39 -0.67 -11.23
C GLN A 195 1.48 0.02 -10.38
N PRO A 196 1.50 -0.10 -9.02
CA PRO A 196 2.57 0.46 -8.21
C PRO A 196 3.94 -0.09 -8.60
N GLY A 197 4.02 -1.40 -8.85
CA GLY A 197 5.25 -2.09 -9.21
C GLY A 197 5.78 -1.70 -10.59
N LEU A 198 4.90 -1.53 -11.58
CA LEU A 198 5.32 -1.05 -12.90
C LEU A 198 5.83 0.38 -12.85
N SER A 199 5.19 1.23 -12.03
CA SER A 199 5.67 2.59 -11.79
C SER A 199 7.05 2.59 -11.12
N ALA A 200 7.23 1.81 -10.06
CA ALA A 200 8.49 1.69 -9.33
C ALA A 200 9.62 1.06 -10.19
N GLN A 201 9.29 0.07 -11.01
CA GLN A 201 10.21 -0.53 -12.00
C GLN A 201 10.81 0.52 -12.94
N PHE A 202 9.99 1.43 -13.42
CA PHE A 202 10.47 2.53 -14.25
C PHE A 202 11.36 3.49 -13.45
N GLY A 203 11.02 3.78 -12.20
CA GLY A 203 11.78 4.66 -11.32
C GLY A 203 13.22 4.17 -11.07
N ILE A 204 13.40 2.90 -10.70
CA ILE A 204 14.76 2.34 -10.50
C ILE A 204 15.56 2.33 -11.83
N THR A 205 14.89 2.14 -12.98
CA THR A 205 15.52 2.23 -14.30
C THR A 205 15.97 3.67 -14.57
N ALA A 206 15.14 4.67 -14.27
CA ALA A 206 15.50 6.07 -14.43
C ALA A 206 16.70 6.47 -13.56
N ALA A 207 16.76 5.96 -12.32
CA ALA A 207 17.92 6.16 -11.43
C ALA A 207 19.20 5.55 -12.02
N ALA A 208 19.13 4.36 -12.61
CA ALA A 208 20.27 3.72 -13.28
C ALA A 208 20.76 4.51 -14.50
N LEU A 209 19.84 5.05 -15.30
CA LEU A 209 20.18 5.91 -16.44
C LEU A 209 20.86 7.22 -15.98
N ALA A 210 20.33 7.85 -14.93
CA ALA A 210 20.94 9.06 -14.37
C ALA A 210 22.34 8.79 -13.82
N ALA A 211 22.59 7.64 -13.20
CA ALA A 211 23.91 7.24 -12.72
C ALA A 211 24.96 7.16 -13.84
N GLU A 212 24.52 6.85 -15.06
CA GLU A 212 25.37 6.83 -16.27
C GLU A 212 25.40 8.19 -17.00
N GLY A 213 24.88 9.27 -16.39
CA GLY A 213 24.92 10.61 -16.94
C GLY A 213 23.81 10.95 -17.93
N VAL A 214 22.76 10.16 -18.03
CA VAL A 214 21.58 10.52 -18.84
C VAL A 214 20.80 11.62 -18.11
N GLU A 215 20.55 12.72 -18.81
CA GLU A 215 19.84 13.87 -18.25
C GLU A 215 18.33 13.77 -18.51
N GLY A 216 17.54 14.18 -17.52
CA GLY A 216 16.10 14.35 -17.63
C GLY A 216 15.70 15.78 -18.03
N PRO A 217 14.40 16.03 -18.31
CA PRO A 217 13.91 17.36 -18.64
C PRO A 217 14.06 18.32 -17.45
N SER A 218 14.75 19.45 -17.66
CA SER A 218 14.96 20.47 -16.61
C SER A 218 13.66 21.09 -16.10
N GLY A 219 12.61 21.08 -16.92
CA GLY A 219 11.26 21.57 -16.57
C GLY A 219 10.34 20.51 -15.97
N TRP A 220 10.87 19.39 -15.43
CA TRP A 220 10.05 18.29 -14.93
C TRP A 220 9.02 18.71 -13.87
N LEU A 221 9.33 19.73 -13.06
CA LEU A 221 8.46 20.23 -12.01
C LEU A 221 7.56 21.38 -12.50
N SER A 222 8.12 22.42 -13.10
CA SER A 222 7.46 23.69 -13.37
C SER A 222 7.37 24.10 -14.84
N GLY A 223 7.83 23.23 -15.77
CA GLY A 223 7.68 23.46 -17.20
C GLY A 223 6.24 23.26 -17.69
N ASP A 224 5.95 23.72 -18.92
CA ASP A 224 4.60 23.66 -19.52
C ASP A 224 3.97 22.25 -19.49
N PHE A 225 4.79 21.21 -19.55
CA PHE A 225 4.38 19.79 -19.50
C PHE A 225 4.96 19.07 -18.28
N GLY A 226 5.42 19.81 -17.28
CA GLY A 226 5.87 19.28 -16.00
C GLY A 226 4.69 18.84 -15.11
N ILE A 227 5.02 18.46 -13.89
CA ILE A 227 4.00 18.16 -12.88
C ILE A 227 3.46 19.47 -12.33
N ALA A 228 2.22 19.84 -12.64
CA ALA A 228 1.60 21.03 -12.06
C ALA A 228 1.13 20.76 -10.61
N PRO A 229 1.20 21.74 -9.69
CA PRO A 229 0.58 21.63 -8.37
C PRO A 229 -0.95 21.62 -8.50
N GLY A 230 -1.64 21.16 -7.45
CA GLY A 230 -3.10 21.36 -7.30
C GLY A 230 -3.44 22.85 -7.10
N SER A 231 -4.72 23.19 -7.23
CA SER A 231 -5.20 24.57 -7.23
C SER A 231 -4.82 25.37 -5.97
N ASP A 232 -4.70 24.71 -4.82
CA ASP A 232 -4.53 25.34 -3.51
C ASP A 232 -3.11 25.12 -2.93
N MET A 233 -2.16 24.65 -3.75
CA MET A 233 -0.80 24.28 -3.34
C MET A 233 0.24 24.96 -4.23
N SER A 234 1.44 25.15 -3.70
CA SER A 234 2.60 25.66 -4.41
C SER A 234 3.76 24.63 -4.41
N TRP A 235 4.79 24.87 -5.23
CA TRP A 235 6.00 24.05 -5.20
C TRP A 235 6.81 24.23 -3.91
N ASP A 236 6.68 25.38 -3.22
CA ASP A 236 7.31 25.58 -1.91
C ASP A 236 6.77 24.60 -0.88
N ASP A 237 5.50 24.18 -1.03
CA ASP A 237 4.89 23.16 -0.17
C ASP A 237 5.52 21.78 -0.35
N LEU A 238 6.12 21.48 -1.50
CA LEU A 238 6.84 20.22 -1.73
C LEU A 238 8.08 20.10 -0.84
N PHE A 239 8.75 21.23 -0.60
CA PHE A 239 10.03 21.26 0.10
C PHE A 239 9.92 21.70 1.56
N SER A 240 8.75 22.19 1.98
CA SER A 240 8.50 22.69 3.35
C SER A 240 7.91 21.62 4.26
N GLY A 241 7.88 21.92 5.57
CA GLY A 241 7.16 21.15 6.59
C GLY A 241 7.88 19.90 7.11
N ASP A 242 7.16 19.12 7.88
CA ASP A 242 7.66 17.92 8.58
C ASP A 242 7.78 16.69 7.67
N PHE A 243 8.35 15.62 8.22
CA PHE A 243 8.42 14.31 7.55
C PHE A 243 7.01 13.74 7.33
N GLU A 244 6.62 13.58 6.07
CA GLU A 244 5.27 13.10 5.69
C GLU A 244 5.01 11.63 6.07
N GLY A 245 6.04 10.82 6.15
CA GLY A 245 5.88 9.41 6.52
C GLY A 245 5.25 9.17 7.90
N ARG A 246 5.22 10.18 8.77
CA ARG A 246 4.53 10.11 10.07
C ARG A 246 3.01 9.92 9.95
N TRP A 247 2.43 10.32 8.83
CA TRP A 247 1.00 10.25 8.56
C TRP A 247 0.59 9.02 7.75
N VAL A 248 1.54 8.14 7.48
CA VAL A 248 1.26 6.86 6.83
C VAL A 248 0.60 5.92 7.84
N ALA A 249 -0.63 5.52 7.56
CA ALA A 249 -1.40 4.58 8.37
C ALA A 249 -1.22 3.14 7.86
N LEU A 250 -1.00 2.18 8.76
CA LEU A 250 -1.02 0.77 8.43
C LEU A 250 -2.47 0.26 8.48
N LYS A 251 -2.94 -0.34 7.39
CA LYS A 251 -4.34 -0.79 7.28
C LYS A 251 -4.68 -1.89 8.28
N PRO A 252 -5.77 -1.80 9.04
CA PRO A 252 -6.27 -2.89 9.88
C PRO A 252 -7.10 -3.93 9.11
N TYR A 253 -7.61 -3.59 7.91
CA TYR A 253 -8.45 -4.47 7.09
C TYR A 253 -7.86 -4.64 5.68
N PRO A 254 -7.95 -5.85 5.08
CA PRO A 254 -7.49 -6.12 3.72
C PRO A 254 -8.50 -5.61 2.66
N ALA A 255 -8.67 -4.29 2.57
CA ALA A 255 -9.66 -3.65 1.72
C ALA A 255 -9.24 -2.25 1.26
N CYS A 256 -10.01 -1.69 0.35
CA CYS A 256 -9.91 -0.28 -0.01
C CYS A 256 -10.07 0.59 1.23
N ARG A 257 -9.15 1.52 1.45
CA ARG A 257 -9.11 2.35 2.66
C ARG A 257 -10.42 3.12 2.91
N TYR A 258 -11.13 3.52 1.87
CA TYR A 258 -12.43 4.22 1.96
C TYR A 258 -13.55 3.40 2.62
N THR A 259 -13.35 2.11 2.87
CA THR A 259 -14.34 1.24 3.55
C THR A 259 -14.08 1.06 5.03
N HIS A 260 -12.88 1.42 5.50
CA HIS A 260 -12.40 1.02 6.84
C HIS A 260 -13.21 1.64 7.98
N ALA A 261 -13.64 2.90 7.85
CA ALA A 261 -14.47 3.54 8.89
C ALA A 261 -15.84 2.83 9.01
N ALA A 262 -16.42 2.42 7.89
CA ALA A 262 -17.68 1.65 7.90
C ALA A 262 -17.48 0.26 8.54
N LEU A 263 -16.38 -0.43 8.27
CA LEU A 263 -16.03 -1.70 8.93
C LEU A 263 -15.87 -1.52 10.45
N ALA A 264 -15.12 -0.50 10.88
CA ALA A 264 -14.90 -0.24 12.31
C ALA A 264 -16.21 0.08 13.05
N ALA A 265 -17.08 0.89 12.46
CA ALA A 265 -18.40 1.17 13.02
C ALA A 265 -19.28 -0.10 13.08
N ALA A 266 -19.22 -0.92 12.01
CA ALA A 266 -19.97 -2.18 11.95
C ALA A 266 -19.49 -3.22 12.98
N GLU A 267 -18.19 -3.31 13.27
CA GLU A 267 -17.65 -4.19 14.32
C GLU A 267 -18.24 -3.84 15.69
N ASN A 268 -18.36 -2.54 16.01
CA ASN A 268 -18.97 -2.08 17.27
C ASN A 268 -20.44 -2.50 17.38
N LEU A 269 -21.20 -2.42 16.28
CA LEU A 269 -22.61 -2.83 16.27
C LEU A 269 -22.76 -4.35 16.28
N ARG A 270 -21.90 -5.07 15.55
CA ARG A 270 -21.91 -6.53 15.57
C ARG A 270 -21.61 -7.10 16.97
N ALA A 271 -20.79 -6.44 17.76
CA ALA A 271 -20.56 -6.85 19.15
C ALA A 271 -21.86 -6.79 19.98
N GLN A 272 -22.80 -5.90 19.64
CA GLN A 272 -24.11 -5.79 20.28
C GLN A 272 -25.14 -6.74 19.65
N TYR A 273 -25.09 -6.94 18.32
CA TYR A 273 -25.99 -7.79 17.54
C TYR A 273 -25.20 -8.84 16.76
N PRO A 274 -24.73 -9.90 17.45
CA PRO A 274 -23.78 -10.85 16.83
C PRO A 274 -24.42 -11.78 15.78
N ARG A 275 -25.74 -11.97 15.83
CA ARG A 275 -26.46 -12.89 14.97
C ARG A 275 -27.09 -12.14 13.78
N TRP A 276 -26.66 -12.49 12.56
CA TRP A 276 -27.21 -11.91 11.34
C TRP A 276 -28.75 -12.08 11.20
N SER A 277 -29.30 -13.16 11.76
CA SER A 277 -30.75 -13.41 11.77
C SER A 277 -31.56 -12.36 12.56
N GLU A 278 -30.95 -11.62 13.48
CA GLU A 278 -31.57 -10.55 14.24
C GLU A 278 -31.53 -9.20 13.50
N VAL A 279 -30.70 -9.09 12.46
CA VAL A 279 -30.53 -7.85 11.69
C VAL A 279 -31.55 -7.83 10.54
N GLU A 280 -32.43 -6.85 10.52
CA GLU A 280 -33.37 -6.61 9.43
C GLU A 280 -32.71 -5.80 8.30
N GLN A 281 -32.03 -4.71 8.66
CA GLN A 281 -31.36 -3.83 7.71
C GLN A 281 -30.12 -3.16 8.35
N VAL A 282 -29.09 -2.97 7.55
CA VAL A 282 -27.92 -2.13 7.84
C VAL A 282 -27.90 -0.97 6.86
N ARG A 283 -27.78 0.25 7.39
CA ARG A 283 -27.64 1.46 6.58
C ARG A 283 -26.27 2.08 6.89
N VAL A 284 -25.53 2.39 5.84
CA VAL A 284 -24.17 2.93 5.96
C VAL A 284 -24.13 4.30 5.33
N HIS A 285 -23.72 5.30 6.08
CA HIS A 285 -23.57 6.67 5.62
C HIS A 285 -22.09 6.98 5.42
N VAL A 286 -21.74 7.39 4.20
CA VAL A 286 -20.37 7.75 3.80
C VAL A 286 -20.37 9.13 3.13
N PRO A 287 -19.21 9.81 3.05
CA PRO A 287 -19.10 11.06 2.33
C PRO A 287 -19.48 10.94 0.85
N ARG A 288 -19.94 12.05 0.29
CA ARG A 288 -20.07 12.20 -1.16
C ARG A 288 -18.67 12.30 -1.77
N GLY A 289 -18.53 11.81 -3.00
CA GLY A 289 -17.29 11.86 -3.75
C GLY A 289 -17.04 10.63 -4.60
N SER A 290 -16.28 10.79 -5.66
CA SER A 290 -16.07 9.74 -6.68
C SER A 290 -15.36 8.49 -6.14
N ALA A 291 -14.56 8.61 -5.08
CA ALA A 291 -13.93 7.46 -4.44
C ALA A 291 -14.92 6.66 -3.59
N TYR A 292 -15.79 7.33 -2.85
CA TYR A 292 -16.85 6.67 -2.09
C TYR A 292 -17.88 6.02 -3.00
N SER A 293 -18.19 6.61 -4.16
CA SER A 293 -19.08 6.00 -5.17
C SER A 293 -18.56 4.65 -5.68
N LEU A 294 -17.24 4.43 -5.67
CA LEU A 294 -16.65 3.13 -6.06
C LEU A 294 -16.92 2.03 -5.02
N VAL A 295 -16.89 2.37 -3.73
CA VAL A 295 -17.03 1.40 -2.63
C VAL A 295 -18.46 1.27 -2.11
N ALA A 296 -19.33 2.24 -2.41
CA ALA A 296 -20.75 2.23 -2.06
C ALA A 296 -21.61 1.29 -2.94
N ARG A 297 -21.11 0.89 -4.10
CA ARG A 297 -21.82 0.05 -5.05
C ARG A 297 -22.07 -1.35 -4.49
N PRO A 298 -23.19 -2.00 -4.88
CA PRO A 298 -23.43 -3.40 -4.58
C PRO A 298 -22.30 -4.29 -5.08
N TYR A 299 -22.06 -5.40 -4.39
CA TYR A 299 -21.11 -6.41 -4.86
C TYR A 299 -21.59 -7.03 -6.16
N GLN A 300 -20.68 -7.14 -7.11
CA GLN A 300 -20.88 -7.84 -8.37
C GLN A 300 -19.56 -8.46 -8.78
N ASP A 301 -19.53 -9.78 -8.97
CA ASP A 301 -18.37 -10.44 -9.55
C ASP A 301 -18.26 -10.07 -11.03
N ARG A 302 -17.18 -9.37 -11.36
CA ARG A 302 -16.85 -8.90 -12.72
C ARG A 302 -15.65 -9.64 -13.29
N GLY A 303 -15.34 -10.83 -12.73
CA GLY A 303 -14.20 -11.67 -13.12
C GLY A 303 -12.97 -11.53 -12.24
N ALA A 304 -13.02 -10.66 -11.23
CA ALA A 304 -12.00 -10.54 -10.19
C ALA A 304 -12.66 -10.43 -8.80
N PRO A 305 -13.29 -11.51 -8.30
CA PRO A 305 -14.13 -11.49 -7.11
C PRO A 305 -13.41 -10.93 -5.88
N LEU A 306 -12.12 -11.17 -5.73
CA LEU A 306 -11.32 -10.58 -4.65
C LEU A 306 -11.30 -9.05 -4.72
N VAL A 307 -11.01 -8.49 -5.89
CA VAL A 307 -10.98 -7.02 -6.05
C VAL A 307 -12.38 -6.43 -5.85
N ASP A 308 -13.41 -7.08 -6.40
CA ASP A 308 -14.79 -6.62 -6.25
C ASP A 308 -15.25 -6.63 -4.79
N ALA A 309 -14.92 -7.65 -4.00
CA ALA A 309 -15.20 -7.74 -2.57
C ALA A 309 -14.47 -6.64 -1.78
N GLN A 310 -13.19 -6.38 -2.08
CA GLN A 310 -12.38 -5.38 -1.40
C GLN A 310 -12.79 -3.93 -1.70
N PHE A 311 -13.63 -3.72 -2.71
CA PHE A 311 -14.20 -2.42 -3.09
C PHE A 311 -15.72 -2.35 -2.92
N SER A 312 -16.31 -3.21 -2.06
CA SER A 312 -17.75 -3.21 -1.78
C SER A 312 -18.03 -3.18 -0.28
N ILE A 313 -18.45 -2.03 0.25
CA ILE A 313 -18.91 -1.92 1.64
C ILE A 313 -20.02 -2.95 1.93
N PRO A 314 -21.06 -3.12 1.07
CA PRO A 314 -22.09 -4.13 1.33
C PRO A 314 -21.53 -5.55 1.51
N TRP A 315 -20.58 -5.96 0.67
CA TRP A 315 -20.01 -7.30 0.77
C TRP A 315 -19.18 -7.48 2.05
N GLN A 316 -18.38 -6.47 2.39
CA GLN A 316 -17.47 -6.52 3.55
C GLN A 316 -18.25 -6.58 4.86
N LEU A 317 -19.30 -5.79 4.99
CA LEU A 317 -20.17 -5.81 6.17
C LEU A 317 -20.97 -7.12 6.24
N ALA A 318 -21.48 -7.62 5.11
CA ALA A 318 -22.13 -8.94 5.05
C ALA A 318 -21.17 -10.04 5.52
N ALA A 319 -19.95 -10.07 5.02
CA ALA A 319 -18.93 -11.02 5.42
C ALA A 319 -18.61 -10.91 6.93
N LEU A 320 -18.45 -9.70 7.45
CA LEU A 320 -18.22 -9.44 8.86
C LEU A 320 -19.34 -10.04 9.75
N TRP A 321 -20.62 -9.86 9.41
CA TRP A 321 -21.72 -10.39 10.19
C TRP A 321 -21.88 -11.91 10.05
N VAL A 322 -21.79 -12.42 8.83
CA VAL A 322 -22.00 -13.86 8.56
C VAL A 322 -20.88 -14.71 9.15
N THR A 323 -19.63 -14.31 8.94
CA THR A 323 -18.45 -15.12 9.38
C THR A 323 -17.92 -14.72 10.75
N GLY A 324 -18.32 -13.57 11.26
CA GLY A 324 -17.84 -13.04 12.54
C GLY A 324 -16.53 -12.27 12.44
N ARG A 325 -15.94 -12.12 11.27
CA ARG A 325 -14.66 -11.44 11.04
C ARG A 325 -14.59 -10.86 9.62
N TYR A 326 -13.68 -9.90 9.44
CA TYR A 326 -13.24 -9.47 8.13
C TYR A 326 -11.72 -9.31 8.12
N ASP A 327 -11.02 -10.31 7.64
CA ASP A 327 -9.57 -10.42 7.62
C ASP A 327 -9.06 -11.17 6.37
N LEU A 328 -7.76 -11.48 6.31
CA LEU A 328 -7.18 -12.23 5.20
C LEU A 328 -7.81 -13.62 5.01
N THR A 329 -8.26 -14.28 6.08
CA THR A 329 -8.87 -15.61 5.97
C THR A 329 -10.23 -15.56 5.29
N THR A 330 -10.98 -14.47 5.48
CA THR A 330 -12.23 -14.19 4.76
C THR A 330 -12.02 -14.08 3.24
N LEU A 331 -10.89 -13.53 2.82
CA LEU A 331 -10.58 -13.28 1.41
C LEU A 331 -9.80 -14.42 0.73
N HIS A 332 -9.07 -15.20 1.52
CA HIS A 332 -8.26 -16.33 1.00
C HIS A 332 -9.06 -17.64 0.96
N GLY A 333 -10.06 -17.79 1.82
CA GLY A 333 -10.89 -18.99 1.93
C GLY A 333 -12.06 -19.03 0.94
N ASP A 334 -13.00 -19.92 1.24
CA ASP A 334 -14.21 -20.16 0.42
C ASP A 334 -15.27 -19.04 0.59
N ASP A 335 -15.09 -18.12 1.53
CA ASP A 335 -16.04 -17.08 1.87
C ASP A 335 -16.35 -16.14 0.68
N LEU A 336 -15.38 -15.93 -0.25
CA LEU A 336 -15.59 -15.13 -1.47
C LEU A 336 -16.75 -15.63 -2.34
N GLY A 337 -16.96 -16.94 -2.38
CA GLY A 337 -18.05 -17.58 -3.14
C GLY A 337 -19.30 -17.90 -2.30
N SER A 338 -19.36 -17.46 -1.03
CA SER A 338 -20.43 -17.83 -0.12
C SER A 338 -21.79 -17.28 -0.56
N PRO A 339 -22.79 -18.15 -0.85
CA PRO A 339 -24.14 -17.70 -1.15
C PRO A 339 -24.80 -16.97 0.02
N GLU A 340 -24.42 -17.29 1.26
CA GLU A 340 -24.95 -16.66 2.46
C GLU A 340 -24.48 -15.21 2.56
N ILE A 341 -23.19 -14.94 2.32
CA ILE A 341 -22.65 -13.57 2.28
C ILE A 341 -23.31 -12.79 1.13
N ALA A 342 -23.42 -13.40 -0.05
CA ALA A 342 -24.08 -12.76 -1.20
C ALA A 342 -25.53 -12.39 -0.90
N ALA A 343 -26.31 -13.29 -0.27
CA ALA A 343 -27.69 -13.01 0.14
C ALA A 343 -27.75 -11.91 1.22
N ALA A 344 -26.81 -11.86 2.14
CA ALA A 344 -26.75 -10.87 3.21
C ALA A 344 -26.52 -9.45 2.67
N THR A 345 -25.82 -9.26 1.55
CA THR A 345 -25.57 -7.95 0.96
C THR A 345 -26.86 -7.19 0.62
N ALA A 346 -27.96 -7.91 0.32
CA ALA A 346 -29.24 -7.30 -0.04
C ALA A 346 -29.87 -6.49 1.12
N ARG A 347 -29.45 -6.72 2.36
CA ARG A 347 -29.92 -5.98 3.54
C ARG A 347 -29.03 -4.78 3.91
N ILE A 348 -27.98 -4.51 3.12
CA ILE A 348 -27.01 -3.47 3.40
C ILE A 348 -27.12 -2.38 2.35
N VAL A 349 -27.51 -1.18 2.76
CA VAL A 349 -27.70 -0.02 1.91
C VAL A 349 -26.62 1.02 2.24
N VAL A 350 -25.94 1.54 1.23
CA VAL A 350 -24.94 2.59 1.40
C VAL A 350 -25.47 3.90 0.83
N GLU A 351 -25.49 4.92 1.66
CA GLU A 351 -25.93 6.28 1.34
C GLU A 351 -24.73 7.23 1.34
N GLN A 352 -24.62 8.06 0.32
CA GLN A 352 -23.59 9.08 0.19
C GLN A 352 -24.17 10.42 0.59
N ASP A 353 -24.50 10.60 1.86
CA ASP A 353 -25.20 11.76 2.41
C ASP A 353 -24.40 12.56 3.44
N LEU A 354 -23.19 12.07 3.83
CA LEU A 354 -22.26 12.86 4.62
C LEU A 354 -21.61 13.96 3.75
N PRO A 355 -20.99 15.00 4.40
CA PRO A 355 -20.29 16.06 3.66
C PRO A 355 -19.28 15.50 2.64
N GLU A 356 -19.15 16.19 1.50
CA GLU A 356 -18.21 15.78 0.47
C GLU A 356 -16.78 15.72 0.99
N SER A 357 -16.03 14.69 0.61
CA SER A 357 -14.63 14.52 0.95
C SER A 357 -13.84 13.92 -0.21
N SER A 358 -12.69 14.51 -0.51
CA SER A 358 -11.69 13.98 -1.44
C SER A 358 -10.63 13.13 -0.74
N VAL A 359 -10.64 13.10 0.60
CA VAL A 359 -9.74 12.34 1.47
C VAL A 359 -10.53 11.28 2.23
N MET A 360 -9.81 10.40 2.90
CA MET A 360 -10.40 9.32 3.69
C MET A 360 -10.99 9.88 5.00
N SER A 361 -12.24 9.58 5.26
CA SER A 361 -13.02 10.16 6.36
C SER A 361 -13.78 9.09 7.13
N GLY A 362 -14.37 9.46 8.26
CA GLY A 362 -15.23 8.60 9.07
C GLY A 362 -16.50 8.15 8.34
N ALA A 363 -17.21 7.21 8.96
CA ALA A 363 -18.51 6.71 8.51
C ALA A 363 -19.47 6.53 9.69
N ARG A 364 -20.77 6.50 9.40
CA ARG A 364 -21.83 6.16 10.35
C ARG A 364 -22.56 4.91 9.85
N VAL A 365 -22.82 3.97 10.74
CA VAL A 365 -23.55 2.74 10.46
C VAL A 365 -24.77 2.66 11.39
N GLU A 366 -25.91 2.32 10.83
CA GLU A 366 -27.17 2.12 11.52
C GLU A 366 -27.61 0.67 11.36
N VAL A 367 -28.08 0.05 12.42
CA VAL A 367 -28.67 -1.29 12.41
C VAL A 367 -30.10 -1.20 12.89
N ARG A 368 -31.01 -1.75 12.11
CA ARG A 368 -32.39 -2.04 12.51
C ARG A 368 -32.53 -3.55 12.66
N THR A 369 -33.03 -3.97 13.81
CA THR A 369 -33.27 -5.39 14.14
C THR A 369 -34.68 -5.83 13.84
N THR A 370 -34.91 -7.14 13.78
CA THR A 370 -36.21 -7.75 13.50
C THR A 370 -37.25 -7.51 14.60
N ASP A 371 -36.84 -7.19 15.81
CA ASP A 371 -37.72 -6.80 16.91
C ASP A 371 -38.02 -5.29 16.92
N GLY A 372 -37.53 -4.53 15.97
CA GLY A 372 -37.72 -3.09 15.84
C GLY A 372 -36.73 -2.22 16.60
N SER A 373 -35.73 -2.82 17.27
CA SER A 373 -34.66 -2.05 17.90
C SER A 373 -33.79 -1.33 16.85
N PHE A 374 -33.25 -0.17 17.26
CA PHE A 374 -32.41 0.65 16.39
C PHE A 374 -31.14 1.08 17.11
N SER A 375 -29.98 0.93 16.48
CA SER A 375 -28.69 1.36 17.03
C SER A 375 -27.82 2.00 15.97
N VAL A 376 -26.98 2.93 16.40
CA VAL A 376 -26.07 3.70 15.55
C VAL A 376 -24.65 3.64 16.12
N ALA A 377 -23.67 3.47 15.26
CA ALA A 377 -22.27 3.66 15.58
C ALA A 377 -21.59 4.56 14.55
N GLU A 378 -20.70 5.40 15.03
CA GLU A 378 -19.81 6.21 14.19
C GLU A 378 -18.37 5.79 14.46
N ALA A 379 -17.54 5.82 13.44
CA ALA A 379 -16.12 5.57 13.60
C ALA A 379 -15.32 6.56 12.74
N PRO A 380 -14.22 7.11 13.29
CA PRO A 380 -13.22 7.80 12.51
C PRO A 380 -12.45 6.78 11.64
N MET A 381 -11.56 7.27 10.80
CA MET A 381 -10.66 6.38 10.05
C MET A 381 -9.73 5.64 11.00
N PRO A 382 -9.79 4.29 11.10
CA PRO A 382 -9.01 3.55 12.09
C PRO A 382 -7.52 3.57 11.73
N GLY A 383 -6.66 3.72 12.76
CA GLY A 383 -5.20 3.73 12.61
C GLY A 383 -4.61 5.06 12.11
N ALA A 384 -5.42 6.12 11.99
CA ALA A 384 -4.94 7.47 11.66
C ALA A 384 -4.00 8.05 12.74
N ASP A 385 -4.20 7.66 14.00
CA ASP A 385 -3.38 8.10 15.15
C ASP A 385 -2.06 7.32 15.29
N GLY A 386 -1.76 6.46 14.33
CA GLY A 386 -0.59 5.61 14.32
C GLY A 386 -0.87 4.17 14.75
N THR A 387 0.08 3.29 14.44
CA THR A 387 0.00 1.85 14.77
C THR A 387 1.12 1.49 15.74
N THR A 388 0.82 0.68 16.75
CA THR A 388 1.83 0.09 17.64
C THR A 388 2.23 -1.29 17.15
N TRP A 389 3.41 -1.76 17.62
CA TRP A 389 3.85 -3.13 17.33
C TRP A 389 2.81 -4.18 17.76
N GLN A 390 2.16 -4.02 18.92
CA GLN A 390 1.16 -4.98 19.41
C GLN A 390 -0.03 -5.14 18.46
N VAL A 391 -0.45 -4.05 17.82
CA VAL A 391 -1.52 -4.09 16.81
C VAL A 391 -1.01 -4.72 15.51
N LEU A 392 0.16 -4.32 15.05
CA LEU A 392 0.77 -4.83 13.82
C LEU A 392 1.11 -6.32 13.93
N ALA A 393 1.57 -6.82 15.10
CA ALA A 393 1.97 -8.21 15.29
C ALA A 393 0.85 -9.21 14.94
N ARG A 394 -0.42 -8.87 15.20
CA ARG A 394 -1.57 -9.71 14.82
C ARG A 394 -1.75 -9.77 13.31
N LYS A 395 -1.55 -8.65 12.61
CA LYS A 395 -1.58 -8.60 11.14
C LYS A 395 -0.43 -9.42 10.54
N VAL A 396 0.78 -9.26 11.08
CA VAL A 396 1.97 -10.01 10.64
C VAL A 396 1.76 -11.51 10.81
N ASP A 397 1.27 -11.97 11.97
CA ASP A 397 0.93 -13.38 12.22
C ASP A 397 -0.09 -13.90 11.20
N SER A 398 -1.16 -13.15 10.93
CA SER A 398 -2.17 -13.50 9.91
C SER A 398 -1.56 -13.61 8.51
N CYS A 399 -0.70 -12.68 8.11
CA CYS A 399 -0.01 -12.70 6.83
C CYS A 399 0.86 -13.95 6.66
N LEU A 400 1.65 -14.27 7.69
CA LEU A 400 2.55 -15.43 7.65
C LEU A 400 1.79 -16.76 7.68
N ARG A 401 0.65 -16.84 8.38
CA ARG A 401 -0.23 -18.02 8.35
C ARG A 401 -0.88 -18.24 7.00
N VAL A 402 -1.38 -17.18 6.36
CA VAL A 402 -1.95 -17.26 5.01
C VAL A 402 -0.89 -17.68 4.00
N ALA A 403 0.35 -17.26 4.19
CA ALA A 403 1.50 -17.70 3.41
C ALA A 403 1.93 -19.16 3.70
N SER A 404 1.28 -19.85 4.64
CA SER A 404 1.65 -21.21 5.08
C SER A 404 3.09 -21.32 5.62
N HIS A 405 3.55 -20.29 6.36
CA HIS A 405 4.87 -20.32 6.98
C HIS A 405 4.92 -21.36 8.11
N ASP A 406 5.98 -22.17 8.18
CA ASP A 406 6.12 -23.26 9.18
C ASP A 406 6.16 -22.72 10.63
N ASP A 407 6.78 -21.56 10.85
CA ASP A 407 6.90 -20.91 12.17
C ASP A 407 6.64 -19.40 12.05
N PRO A 408 5.37 -18.96 12.03
CA PRO A 408 5.00 -17.55 11.90
C PRO A 408 5.58 -16.65 13.00
N ALA A 409 5.65 -17.16 14.24
CA ALA A 409 6.13 -16.37 15.38
C ALA A 409 7.63 -16.06 15.25
N ARG A 410 8.42 -17.05 14.86
CA ARG A 410 9.85 -16.87 14.58
C ARG A 410 10.07 -15.91 13.41
N ALA A 411 9.37 -16.09 12.29
CA ALA A 411 9.49 -15.21 11.13
C ALA A 411 9.13 -13.77 11.47
N ALA A 412 8.06 -13.55 12.24
CA ALA A 412 7.67 -12.22 12.71
C ALA A 412 8.77 -11.57 13.55
N ALA A 413 9.40 -12.33 14.47
CA ALA A 413 10.50 -11.83 15.28
C ALA A 413 11.75 -11.50 14.44
N GLU A 414 12.09 -12.32 13.46
CA GLU A 414 13.23 -12.08 12.55
C GLU A 414 13.01 -10.84 11.67
N ILE A 415 11.79 -10.64 11.13
CA ILE A 415 11.44 -9.44 10.36
C ILE A 415 11.52 -8.19 11.26
N ARG A 416 10.99 -8.26 12.48
CA ARG A 416 11.08 -7.15 13.44
C ARG A 416 12.52 -6.83 13.78
N GLN A 417 13.34 -7.82 14.08
CA GLN A 417 14.77 -7.64 14.38
C GLN A 417 15.53 -7.02 13.20
N LEU A 418 15.22 -7.42 11.96
CA LEU A 418 15.76 -6.79 10.76
C LEU A 418 15.45 -5.29 10.73
N ALA A 419 14.18 -4.92 10.93
CA ALA A 419 13.75 -3.54 10.89
C ALA A 419 14.38 -2.68 12.01
N ASP A 420 14.47 -3.24 13.22
CA ASP A 420 15.08 -2.56 14.37
C ASP A 420 16.57 -2.26 14.16
N ARG A 421 17.28 -3.18 13.54
CA ARG A 421 18.73 -3.08 13.33
C ARG A 421 19.13 -2.56 11.96
N LEU A 422 18.16 -2.24 11.10
CA LEU A 422 18.41 -1.90 9.69
C LEU A 422 19.58 -0.93 9.48
N PRO A 423 19.67 0.22 10.14
CA PRO A 423 20.74 1.19 9.89
C PRO A 423 22.14 0.70 10.31
N GLU A 424 22.21 -0.33 11.16
CA GLU A 424 23.46 -0.86 11.72
C GLU A 424 24.08 -1.97 10.86
N LEU A 425 23.32 -2.50 9.91
CA LEU A 425 23.71 -3.66 9.13
C LEU A 425 24.67 -3.25 8.00
N ASP A 426 25.85 -3.87 7.96
CA ASP A 426 26.71 -3.83 6.79
C ASP A 426 26.05 -4.60 5.61
N PRO A 427 26.56 -4.49 4.37
CA PRO A 427 25.93 -5.12 3.21
C PRO A 427 25.77 -6.64 3.35
N SER A 428 26.73 -7.33 3.93
CA SER A 428 26.69 -8.79 4.09
C SER A 428 25.69 -9.21 5.16
N ALA A 429 25.66 -8.49 6.28
CA ALA A 429 24.71 -8.70 7.37
C ALA A 429 23.27 -8.40 6.91
N LEU A 430 23.07 -7.36 6.11
CA LEU A 430 21.77 -7.02 5.52
C LEU A 430 21.28 -8.15 4.60
N ALA A 431 22.13 -8.59 3.65
CA ALA A 431 21.78 -9.67 2.73
C ALA A 431 21.47 -10.98 3.49
N ALA A 432 22.26 -11.32 4.51
CA ALA A 432 22.02 -12.48 5.34
C ALA A 432 20.73 -12.37 6.16
N ALA A 433 20.43 -11.21 6.74
CA ALA A 433 19.22 -10.98 7.50
C ALA A 433 17.97 -11.08 6.60
N LEU A 434 17.99 -10.41 5.46
CA LEU A 434 16.92 -10.52 4.43
C LEU A 434 16.76 -11.96 3.95
N GLY A 435 17.86 -12.67 3.70
CA GLY A 435 17.84 -14.07 3.29
C GLY A 435 17.18 -15.01 4.31
N ARG A 436 17.36 -14.75 5.61
CA ARG A 436 16.73 -15.54 6.67
C ARG A 436 15.24 -15.21 6.82
N CYS A 437 14.92 -13.94 7.01
CA CYS A 437 13.55 -13.53 7.35
C CYS A 437 12.59 -13.58 6.16
N THR A 438 13.11 -13.71 4.94
CA THR A 438 12.31 -13.86 3.71
C THR A 438 12.71 -15.12 2.92
N ALA A 439 13.11 -16.17 3.63
CA ALA A 439 13.39 -17.46 3.01
C ALA A 439 12.17 -17.95 2.21
N ALA A 440 12.42 -18.66 1.09
CA ALA A 440 11.33 -19.14 0.26
C ALA A 440 10.39 -20.04 1.07
N LEU A 441 9.11 -19.79 0.91
CA LEU A 441 8.06 -20.61 1.50
C LEU A 441 8.02 -21.97 0.80
N ARG A 442 7.66 -23.01 1.52
CA ARG A 442 7.42 -24.32 0.91
C ARG A 442 6.19 -24.25 0.01
N PRO A 443 6.21 -24.92 -1.16
CA PRO A 443 5.08 -24.93 -2.09
C PRO A 443 3.85 -25.61 -1.50
#